data_532e3e763eb88bc43594966831a35cf5
#
_entry.id   532e3e763eb88bc43594966831a35cf5
#
_cell.length_a   1.000
_cell.length_b   1.000
_cell.length_c   1.000
_cell.angle_alpha   90.00
_cell.angle_beta   90.00
_cell.angle_gamma   90.00
#
_symmetry.space_group_name_H-M   'P 1'
#
loop_
_entity.id
_entity.type
_entity.pdbx_description
1 polymer ?
#
loop_
_entity_poly.entity_id
_entity_poly.type
_entity_poly.pdbx_seq_one_letter_code
_entity_poly.pdbx_strand_id
1 'polypeptide(L)'
;MLTIAFINPPHADWINPNVMTWLFMQSHYNAVGKYKDQINWLPAPYKYNKYENILELYEEIKSADVILFSSYVWNYDLCDELAKVIKDKHPEKITIVGGPHIGVEDDTFQERKSLYDYVCKPTKPGESFMEDFLNLWIEHGKPPSPEDISWELRSVFGKSHDFPQVSVYEEHVEYLTMLSTYAEDNDLEKYVILETTRGCPYQCTYCEWGGGIGGKVIKKDLEVIKKDILALKRAGYVRISLNDANFGMFEDRDLEFFEFAIKNDMYIIDSSTVKAKGLDRRKRLIDRWFDIVGNNNSSVALEAQSGIPTVSIQSASDEAMRVAKRTDLSFEDKIKLSEYVNAKCQEYSIPPPPLEIIMGMPGVTLADFYREMEIIWNFKAWESYRHIYMFLPDASNSKTEYIEKYQIELVKVYANLLEESGIDNKNSMYVKKQSYFNTIASCYSFTREEMCEMFFMNLAGNYLLKELYPSLQDIFTPSEFCSKSFQSLKTLNGFDEIYAEIQDLYNPLTSPGSTKLLQNRPNATVIENFIENNRLLLINLLFV
;
A
#
# COMPACT_ATOMS: atom_id res chain seq x y z
N MET A 1 11.71 11.64 33.50
CA MET A 1 11.93 10.90 32.24
C MET A 1 10.58 10.87 31.53
N LEU A 2 10.51 11.34 30.28
CA LEU A 2 9.28 11.39 29.51
C LEU A 2 9.09 10.04 28.81
N THR A 3 7.93 9.43 28.99
CA THR A 3 7.63 8.09 28.44
C THR A 3 6.75 8.20 27.19
N ILE A 4 7.14 7.57 26.10
CA ILE A 4 6.51 7.66 24.78
C ILE A 4 6.04 6.30 24.32
N ALA A 5 4.77 6.23 23.86
CA ALA A 5 4.23 5.08 23.15
C ALA A 5 3.94 5.43 21.69
N PHE A 6 4.00 4.43 20.83
CA PHE A 6 3.68 4.56 19.41
C PHE A 6 2.62 3.52 19.00
N ILE A 7 1.60 3.98 18.31
CA ILE A 7 0.46 3.18 17.87
C ILE A 7 0.42 3.21 16.34
N ASN A 8 0.59 2.05 15.74
CA ASN A 8 0.47 1.83 14.31
C ASN A 8 -0.17 0.47 14.03
N PRO A 9 -1.50 0.38 14.16
CA PRO A 9 -2.21 -0.86 13.85
C PRO A 9 -1.96 -1.25 12.38
N PRO A 10 -1.52 -2.49 12.10
CA PRO A 10 -1.27 -2.94 10.73
C PRO A 10 -2.58 -3.06 9.95
N HIS A 11 -2.50 -3.21 8.63
CA HIS A 11 -3.63 -3.64 7.81
C HIS A 11 -4.09 -5.05 8.24
N ALA A 12 -5.40 -5.32 8.15
CA ALA A 12 -5.96 -6.60 8.60
C ALA A 12 -5.34 -7.82 7.89
N ASP A 13 -4.99 -7.67 6.61
CA ASP A 13 -4.35 -8.73 5.82
C ASP A 13 -2.85 -8.88 6.14
N TRP A 14 -2.27 -7.88 6.82
CA TRP A 14 -0.84 -7.81 7.13
C TRP A 14 -0.65 -7.71 8.64
N ILE A 15 -0.97 -8.80 9.34
CA ILE A 15 -0.93 -8.87 10.81
C ILE A 15 0.50 -8.65 11.35
N ASN A 16 1.49 -8.63 10.49
CA ASN A 16 2.86 -8.34 10.88
C ASN A 16 2.98 -6.89 11.37
N PRO A 17 3.39 -6.67 12.63
CA PRO A 17 3.47 -5.32 13.18
C PRO A 17 4.48 -4.48 12.42
N ASN A 18 4.01 -3.43 11.76
CA ASN A 18 4.87 -2.44 11.12
C ASN A 18 5.48 -1.53 12.19
N VAL A 19 6.61 -1.95 12.73
CA VAL A 19 7.36 -1.20 13.74
C VAL A 19 8.38 -0.22 13.13
N MET A 20 8.53 -0.21 11.81
CA MET A 20 9.54 0.60 11.13
C MET A 20 9.46 2.09 11.50
N THR A 21 8.28 2.68 11.45
CA THR A 21 8.10 4.11 11.77
C THR A 21 8.50 4.43 13.20
N TRP A 22 8.15 3.55 14.14
CA TRP A 22 8.55 3.69 15.56
C TRP A 22 10.06 3.59 15.72
N LEU A 23 10.70 2.62 15.09
CA LEU A 23 12.16 2.45 15.12
C LEU A 23 12.89 3.63 14.47
N PHE A 24 12.35 4.18 13.36
CA PHE A 24 12.88 5.39 12.75
C PHE A 24 12.84 6.59 13.69
N MET A 25 11.72 6.84 14.35
CA MET A 25 11.60 7.94 15.30
C MET A 25 12.56 7.79 16.46
N GLN A 26 12.66 6.60 17.04
CA GLN A 26 13.55 6.30 18.15
C GLN A 26 15.02 6.44 17.75
N SER A 27 15.44 5.78 16.66
CA SER A 27 16.82 5.83 16.17
C SER A 27 17.24 7.24 15.77
N HIS A 28 16.33 8.01 15.12
CA HIS A 28 16.61 9.41 14.80
C HIS A 28 16.83 10.23 16.07
N TYR A 29 15.91 10.16 17.04
CA TYR A 29 16.02 10.93 18.26
C TYR A 29 17.25 10.52 19.09
N ASN A 30 17.57 9.24 19.15
CA ASN A 30 18.78 8.75 19.82
C ASN A 30 20.07 9.26 19.16
N ALA A 31 20.05 9.47 17.84
CA ALA A 31 21.21 9.98 17.11
C ALA A 31 21.40 11.50 17.26
N VAL A 32 20.32 12.28 17.23
CA VAL A 32 20.38 13.76 17.12
C VAL A 32 19.66 14.51 18.25
N GLY A 33 18.81 13.83 19.03
CA GLY A 33 18.04 14.43 20.12
C GLY A 33 18.93 14.97 21.24
N LYS A 34 18.65 16.20 21.65
CA LYS A 34 19.42 16.91 22.68
C LYS A 34 19.29 16.27 24.07
N TYR A 35 18.16 15.64 24.34
CA TYR A 35 17.80 15.09 25.66
C TYR A 35 17.48 13.60 25.64
N LYS A 36 18.15 12.83 24.80
CA LYS A 36 17.85 11.41 24.59
C LYS A 36 17.82 10.57 25.86
N ASP A 37 18.71 10.88 26.84
CA ASP A 37 18.79 10.16 28.11
C ASP A 37 17.60 10.47 29.07
N GLN A 38 16.73 11.41 28.69
CA GLN A 38 15.52 11.77 29.45
C GLN A 38 14.24 11.20 28.80
N ILE A 39 14.37 10.45 27.70
CA ILE A 39 13.27 9.82 26.99
C ILE A 39 13.27 8.31 27.26
N ASN A 40 12.10 7.79 27.56
CA ASN A 40 11.81 6.36 27.66
C ASN A 40 10.85 5.95 26.55
N TRP A 41 11.31 5.17 25.58
CA TRP A 41 10.50 4.64 24.50
C TRP A 41 9.89 3.29 24.93
N LEU A 42 8.57 3.21 25.04
CA LEU A 42 7.90 1.94 25.25
C LEU A 42 8.01 1.09 23.98
N PRO A 43 8.14 -0.24 24.12
CA PRO A 43 8.01 -1.14 22.97
C PRO A 43 6.69 -0.89 22.24
N ALA A 44 6.70 -0.83 20.91
CA ALA A 44 5.46 -0.70 20.16
C ALA A 44 4.58 -1.93 20.36
N PRO A 45 3.27 -1.78 20.57
CA PRO A 45 2.35 -2.91 20.60
C PRO A 45 2.44 -3.72 19.31
N TYR A 46 2.41 -5.04 19.40
CA TYR A 46 2.54 -5.94 18.25
C TYR A 46 1.50 -7.07 18.21
N LYS A 47 0.76 -7.25 19.30
CA LYS A 47 -0.23 -8.35 19.44
C LYS A 47 -1.61 -7.94 18.96
N TYR A 48 -1.69 -7.10 17.94
CA TYR A 48 -2.96 -6.54 17.47
C TYR A 48 -4.02 -7.60 17.13
N ASN A 49 -3.62 -8.76 16.63
CA ASN A 49 -4.50 -9.88 16.34
C ASN A 49 -5.04 -10.61 17.59
N LYS A 50 -4.51 -10.32 18.78
CA LYS A 50 -4.94 -10.95 20.04
C LYS A 50 -5.87 -10.07 20.87
N TYR A 51 -5.86 -8.74 20.66
CA TYR A 51 -6.73 -7.86 21.45
C TYR A 51 -8.20 -8.07 21.09
N GLU A 52 -9.02 -8.32 22.09
CA GLU A 52 -10.47 -8.45 21.95
C GLU A 52 -11.18 -7.08 21.95
N ASN A 53 -10.56 -6.10 22.58
CA ASN A 53 -11.09 -4.74 22.68
C ASN A 53 -9.98 -3.69 22.86
N ILE A 54 -10.33 -2.43 22.64
CA ILE A 54 -9.40 -1.31 22.70
C ILE A 54 -8.78 -1.07 24.09
N LEU A 55 -9.45 -1.52 25.16
CA LEU A 55 -8.95 -1.34 26.52
C LEU A 55 -7.72 -2.21 26.80
N GLU A 56 -7.60 -3.36 26.17
CA GLU A 56 -6.40 -4.20 26.29
C GLU A 56 -5.20 -3.53 25.68
N LEU A 57 -5.35 -2.91 24.51
CA LEU A 57 -4.30 -2.10 23.89
C LEU A 57 -3.95 -0.87 24.76
N TYR A 58 -4.97 -0.21 25.34
CA TYR A 58 -4.75 0.90 26.26
C TYR A 58 -3.91 0.48 27.49
N GLU A 59 -4.17 -0.69 28.08
CA GLU A 59 -3.42 -1.19 29.25
C GLU A 59 -1.91 -1.32 28.98
N GLU A 60 -1.51 -1.69 27.75
CA GLU A 60 -0.09 -1.80 27.38
C GLU A 60 0.63 -0.45 27.32
N ILE A 61 -0.09 0.62 27.03
CA ILE A 61 0.48 1.95 26.80
C ILE A 61 0.14 2.97 27.89
N LYS A 62 -0.66 2.61 28.88
CA LYS A 62 -1.17 3.54 29.91
C LYS A 62 -0.10 4.26 30.73
N SER A 63 1.13 3.74 30.76
CA SER A 63 2.27 4.39 31.44
C SER A 63 2.91 5.51 30.62
N ALA A 64 2.55 5.65 29.33
CA ALA A 64 3.11 6.71 28.49
C ALA A 64 2.55 8.10 28.86
N ASP A 65 3.40 9.10 28.77
CA ASP A 65 3.04 10.51 28.89
C ASP A 65 2.60 11.07 27.53
N VAL A 66 3.20 10.59 26.46
CA VAL A 66 2.94 10.96 25.07
C VAL A 66 2.60 9.72 24.26
N ILE A 67 1.50 9.77 23.53
CA ILE A 67 1.07 8.69 22.65
C ILE A 67 1.04 9.20 21.21
N LEU A 68 1.82 8.56 20.35
CA LEU A 68 1.94 8.86 18.94
C LEU A 68 1.07 7.90 18.13
N PHE A 69 0.29 8.43 17.20
CA PHE A 69 -0.57 7.66 16.31
C PHE A 69 -0.11 7.81 14.86
N SER A 70 0.07 6.69 14.16
CA SER A 70 0.28 6.67 12.71
C SER A 70 -1.01 6.28 12.00
N SER A 71 -1.72 7.30 11.48
CA SER A 71 -3.04 7.16 10.88
C SER A 71 -2.96 6.86 9.40
N TYR A 72 -3.52 5.72 9.01
CA TYR A 72 -3.69 5.26 7.63
C TYR A 72 -5.17 5.03 7.32
N VAL A 73 -5.50 4.90 6.04
CA VAL A 73 -6.87 4.66 5.59
C VAL A 73 -7.51 3.39 6.20
N TRP A 74 -6.71 2.43 6.61
CA TRP A 74 -7.19 1.15 7.18
C TRP A 74 -7.23 1.11 8.71
N ASN A 75 -6.71 2.11 9.43
CA ASN A 75 -6.60 2.07 10.89
C ASN A 75 -7.02 3.34 11.62
N TYR A 76 -7.46 4.37 10.90
CA TYR A 76 -7.73 5.67 11.51
C TYR A 76 -8.85 5.62 12.56
N ASP A 77 -9.88 4.81 12.33
CA ASP A 77 -11.00 4.65 13.26
C ASP A 77 -10.55 4.01 14.58
N LEU A 78 -9.64 3.07 14.52
CA LEU A 78 -9.04 2.45 15.71
C LEU A 78 -8.14 3.44 16.46
N CYS A 79 -7.35 4.24 15.75
CA CYS A 79 -6.55 5.31 16.35
C CYS A 79 -7.44 6.34 17.08
N ASP A 80 -8.55 6.74 16.45
CA ASP A 80 -9.51 7.68 17.02
C ASP A 80 -10.20 7.13 18.28
N GLU A 81 -10.61 5.85 18.25
CA GLU A 81 -11.21 5.23 19.43
C GLU A 81 -10.25 5.16 20.61
N LEU A 82 -8.99 4.78 20.35
CA LEU A 82 -7.97 4.73 21.40
C LEU A 82 -7.66 6.13 21.93
N ALA A 83 -7.54 7.12 21.05
CA ALA A 83 -7.33 8.52 21.46
C ALA A 83 -8.48 9.01 22.36
N LYS A 84 -9.73 8.68 22.02
CA LYS A 84 -10.90 8.98 22.84
C LYS A 84 -10.82 8.31 24.22
N VAL A 85 -10.50 7.01 24.28
CA VAL A 85 -10.32 6.29 25.56
C VAL A 85 -9.24 6.95 26.43
N ILE A 86 -8.13 7.38 25.81
CA ILE A 86 -7.06 8.08 26.53
C ILE A 86 -7.57 9.39 27.10
N LYS A 87 -8.24 10.20 26.30
CA LYS A 87 -8.77 11.51 26.74
C LYS A 87 -9.84 11.39 27.81
N ASP A 88 -10.68 10.39 27.74
CA ASP A 88 -11.72 10.13 28.75
C ASP A 88 -11.13 9.68 30.10
N LYS A 89 -10.05 8.90 30.10
CA LYS A 89 -9.42 8.35 31.31
C LYS A 89 -8.31 9.23 31.87
N HIS A 90 -7.53 9.83 31.00
CA HIS A 90 -6.28 10.56 31.29
C HIS A 90 -6.13 11.78 30.38
N PRO A 91 -6.95 12.82 30.57
CA PRO A 91 -6.93 14.02 29.72
C PRO A 91 -5.58 14.78 29.76
N GLU A 92 -4.77 14.54 30.79
CA GLU A 92 -3.41 15.11 30.93
C GLU A 92 -2.37 14.50 29.99
N LYS A 93 -2.63 13.31 29.42
CA LYS A 93 -1.72 12.67 28.46
C LYS A 93 -1.79 13.37 27.12
N ILE A 94 -0.65 13.48 26.48
CA ILE A 94 -0.54 14.11 25.17
C ILE A 94 -0.73 13.10 24.07
N THR A 95 -1.64 13.41 23.15
CA THR A 95 -1.91 12.62 21.95
C THR A 95 -1.46 13.36 20.70
N ILE A 96 -0.67 12.71 19.87
CA ILE A 96 -0.12 13.28 18.63
C ILE A 96 -0.48 12.35 17.47
N VAL A 97 -1.12 12.86 16.44
CA VAL A 97 -1.43 12.10 15.24
C VAL A 97 -0.60 12.54 14.06
N GLY A 98 -0.09 11.57 13.32
CA GLY A 98 0.63 11.70 12.06
C GLY A 98 0.20 10.62 11.07
N GLY A 99 0.88 10.54 9.94
CA GLY A 99 0.61 9.55 8.90
C GLY A 99 -0.18 10.10 7.70
N PRO A 100 -0.34 9.32 6.64
CA PRO A 100 -0.90 9.80 5.38
C PRO A 100 -2.41 10.08 5.43
N HIS A 101 -3.15 9.53 6.40
CA HIS A 101 -4.61 9.76 6.51
C HIS A 101 -4.96 10.97 7.39
N ILE A 102 -4.20 12.06 7.26
CA ILE A 102 -4.44 13.32 7.98
C ILE A 102 -4.56 14.44 6.96
N GLY A 103 -5.61 14.44 6.16
CA GLY A 103 -5.90 15.54 5.26
C GLY A 103 -6.26 16.79 6.05
N VAL A 104 -5.40 17.79 6.06
CA VAL A 104 -5.63 19.04 6.80
C VAL A 104 -6.86 19.79 6.28
N GLU A 105 -7.22 19.57 5.02
CA GLU A 105 -8.38 20.16 4.35
C GLU A 105 -9.57 19.18 4.23
N ASP A 106 -9.43 17.95 4.74
CA ASP A 106 -10.49 16.95 4.71
C ASP A 106 -11.50 17.20 5.85
N ASP A 107 -12.77 17.38 5.51
CA ASP A 107 -13.85 17.61 6.47
C ASP A 107 -13.94 16.47 7.50
N THR A 108 -13.71 15.22 7.10
CA THR A 108 -13.74 14.07 8.02
C THR A 108 -12.63 14.15 9.06
N PHE A 109 -11.47 14.66 8.71
CA PHE A 109 -10.39 14.87 9.66
C PHE A 109 -10.67 16.07 10.59
N GLN A 110 -11.32 17.13 10.11
CA GLN A 110 -11.68 18.26 10.95
C GLN A 110 -12.61 17.86 12.10
N GLU A 111 -13.52 16.89 11.87
CA GLU A 111 -14.38 16.32 12.91
C GLU A 111 -13.58 15.54 13.97
N ARG A 112 -12.52 14.85 13.56
CA ARG A 112 -11.68 13.98 14.41
C ARG A 112 -10.56 14.72 15.14
N LYS A 113 -10.17 15.87 14.62
CA LYS A 113 -9.01 16.67 15.06
C LYS A 113 -9.03 16.95 16.57
N SER A 114 -10.21 17.14 17.17
CA SER A 114 -10.37 17.42 18.60
C SER A 114 -9.96 16.27 19.53
N LEU A 115 -9.75 15.07 19.00
CA LEU A 115 -9.26 13.91 19.74
C LEU A 115 -7.74 13.97 20.01
N TYR A 116 -7.04 14.87 19.32
CA TYR A 116 -5.58 14.96 19.36
C TYR A 116 -5.11 16.34 19.80
N ASP A 117 -4.10 16.39 20.64
CA ASP A 117 -3.50 17.65 21.06
C ASP A 117 -2.64 18.26 19.97
N TYR A 118 -1.98 17.40 19.17
CA TYR A 118 -1.11 17.82 18.08
C TYR A 118 -1.36 16.98 16.82
N VAL A 119 -1.19 17.65 15.70
CA VAL A 119 -1.30 17.05 14.37
C VAL A 119 0.02 17.25 13.64
N CYS A 120 0.75 16.16 13.35
CA CYS A 120 1.94 16.19 12.50
C CYS A 120 1.49 16.20 11.05
N LYS A 121 1.63 17.36 10.39
CA LYS A 121 1.23 17.50 8.98
C LYS A 121 2.07 16.60 8.08
N PRO A 122 1.48 16.01 7.01
CA PRO A 122 2.20 15.14 6.07
C PRO A 122 3.39 15.80 5.37
N THR A 123 3.41 17.14 5.35
CA THR A 123 4.51 17.93 4.77
C THR A 123 5.78 17.96 5.61
N LYS A 124 5.73 17.47 6.87
CA LYS A 124 6.89 17.42 7.76
C LYS A 124 7.19 15.98 8.17
N PRO A 125 8.44 15.52 8.02
CA PRO A 125 8.83 14.21 8.54
C PRO A 125 8.50 14.07 10.03
N GLY A 126 7.91 12.93 10.40
CA GLY A 126 7.53 12.67 11.79
C GLY A 126 8.72 12.70 12.74
N GLU A 127 9.88 12.24 12.28
CA GLU A 127 11.13 12.24 13.05
C GLU A 127 11.58 13.66 13.43
N SER A 128 11.57 14.58 12.46
CA SER A 128 11.95 15.99 12.72
C SER A 128 10.92 16.71 13.59
N PHE A 129 9.64 16.37 13.42
CA PHE A 129 8.59 16.89 14.30
C PHE A 129 8.83 16.44 15.74
N MET A 130 9.08 15.16 15.96
CA MET A 130 9.30 14.63 17.31
C MET A 130 10.59 15.14 17.93
N GLU A 131 11.64 15.35 17.15
CA GLU A 131 12.87 15.96 17.64
C GLU A 131 12.60 17.36 18.21
N ASP A 132 11.94 18.23 17.45
CA ASP A 132 11.59 19.57 17.90
C ASP A 132 10.67 19.52 19.13
N PHE A 133 9.61 18.70 19.08
CA PHE A 133 8.64 18.57 20.14
C PHE A 133 9.25 18.14 21.47
N LEU A 134 10.05 17.08 21.46
CA LEU A 134 10.68 16.55 22.67
C LEU A 134 11.75 17.47 23.25
N ASN A 135 12.56 18.07 22.37
CA ASN A 135 13.58 19.01 22.81
C ASN A 135 12.95 20.23 23.51
N LEU A 136 11.91 20.82 22.92
CA LEU A 136 11.19 21.95 23.51
C LEU A 136 10.48 21.58 24.82
N TRP A 137 9.86 20.41 24.87
CA TRP A 137 9.20 19.97 26.10
C TRP A 137 10.17 19.85 27.26
N ILE A 138 11.27 19.14 27.07
CA ILE A 138 12.24 18.93 28.14
C ILE A 138 12.91 20.26 28.56
N GLU A 139 13.20 21.12 27.60
CA GLU A 139 13.81 22.42 27.84
C GLU A 139 12.91 23.35 28.68
N HIS A 140 11.61 23.33 28.41
CA HIS A 140 10.64 24.20 29.09
C HIS A 140 9.89 23.51 30.23
N GLY A 141 10.06 22.21 30.45
CA GLY A 141 9.39 21.42 31.49
C GLY A 141 7.88 21.23 31.27
N LYS A 142 7.37 21.56 30.09
CA LYS A 142 5.95 21.44 29.70
C LYS A 142 5.84 21.20 28.17
N PRO A 143 4.73 20.61 27.70
CA PRO A 143 4.48 20.48 26.26
C PRO A 143 4.57 21.85 25.57
N PRO A 144 5.21 21.97 24.42
CA PRO A 144 5.25 23.21 23.65
C PRO A 144 3.84 23.59 23.18
N SER A 145 3.54 24.89 23.06
CA SER A 145 2.29 25.27 22.40
C SER A 145 2.33 24.90 20.91
N PRO A 146 1.18 24.65 20.26
CA PRO A 146 1.15 24.40 18.82
C PRO A 146 1.79 25.51 17.98
N GLU A 147 1.85 26.73 18.50
CA GLU A 147 2.47 27.89 17.85
C GLU A 147 4.00 27.90 17.99
N ASP A 148 4.55 27.27 19.01
CA ASP A 148 6.00 27.16 19.24
C ASP A 148 6.66 26.13 18.32
N ILE A 149 5.88 25.18 17.80
CA ILE A 149 6.38 24.18 16.87
C ILE A 149 6.31 24.78 15.47
N SER A 150 7.46 25.05 14.88
CA SER A 150 7.52 25.53 13.49
C SER A 150 6.94 24.48 12.54
N TRP A 151 5.73 24.77 12.06
CA TRP A 151 5.03 24.00 10.99
C TRP A 151 5.53 24.38 9.60
N GLU A 152 6.37 25.41 9.51
CA GLU A 152 7.03 25.72 8.26
C GLU A 152 7.90 24.51 7.87
N LEU A 153 7.75 24.08 6.63
CA LEU A 153 8.78 23.29 5.96
C LEU A 153 10.08 24.07 6.18
N ARG A 154 10.83 23.73 7.22
CA ARG A 154 12.26 24.01 7.14
C ARG A 154 12.63 23.45 5.78
N SER A 155 13.35 24.22 4.97
CA SER A 155 13.76 23.70 3.67
C SER A 155 14.63 22.49 3.94
N VAL A 156 13.93 21.44 4.14
CA VAL A 156 14.28 20.14 4.66
C VAL A 156 15.38 19.50 3.83
N PHE A 157 15.59 20.05 2.68
CA PHE A 157 16.40 19.52 1.61
C PHE A 157 17.82 20.10 1.52
N GLY A 158 18.23 20.85 2.49
CA GLY A 158 19.60 21.37 2.55
C GLY A 158 20.53 20.71 3.56
N LYS A 159 20.00 19.93 4.50
CA LYS A 159 20.80 19.27 5.55
C LYS A 159 20.24 17.87 5.85
N SER A 160 21.12 16.94 6.13
CA SER A 160 20.99 15.51 6.30
C SER A 160 20.06 14.99 7.42
N HIS A 161 19.15 15.80 7.95
CA HIS A 161 18.35 15.46 9.14
C HIS A 161 16.99 14.83 8.84
N ASP A 162 16.61 14.73 7.58
CA ASP A 162 15.23 14.40 7.17
C ASP A 162 15.02 12.95 6.81
N PHE A 163 16.09 12.20 6.77
CA PHE A 163 16.12 10.76 6.64
C PHE A 163 17.28 10.24 7.48
N PRO A 164 17.03 9.46 8.52
CA PRO A 164 18.09 9.01 9.42
C PRO A 164 19.19 8.27 8.66
N GLN A 165 20.40 8.82 8.66
CA GLN A 165 21.60 8.19 8.11
C GLN A 165 22.27 7.30 9.16
N VAL A 166 21.45 6.62 9.97
CA VAL A 166 21.84 5.66 10.97
C VAL A 166 21.16 4.34 10.72
N SER A 167 21.75 3.25 11.15
CA SER A 167 21.09 1.95 11.11
C SER A 167 19.90 1.96 12.05
N VAL A 168 18.72 1.64 11.51
CA VAL A 168 17.47 1.63 12.26
C VAL A 168 17.31 0.34 13.04
N TYR A 169 17.87 -0.75 12.54
CA TYR A 169 17.67 -2.08 13.10
C TYR A 169 18.82 -2.60 13.97
N GLU A 170 20.02 -2.02 13.84
CA GLU A 170 21.22 -2.52 14.53
C GLU A 170 21.08 -2.47 16.07
N GLU A 171 20.48 -1.40 16.60
CA GLU A 171 20.27 -1.23 18.04
C GLU A 171 19.07 -2.00 18.57
N HIS A 172 18.25 -2.59 17.69
CA HIS A 172 16.95 -3.21 18.03
C HIS A 172 16.89 -4.72 17.73
N VAL A 173 18.03 -5.38 17.53
CA VAL A 173 18.10 -6.80 17.17
C VAL A 173 17.34 -7.69 18.15
N GLU A 174 17.43 -7.44 19.46
CA GLU A 174 16.72 -8.23 20.49
C GLU A 174 15.21 -8.10 20.36
N TYR A 175 14.71 -6.88 20.18
CA TYR A 175 13.28 -6.62 19.98
C TYR A 175 12.77 -7.24 18.67
N LEU A 176 13.53 -7.12 17.59
CA LEU A 176 13.22 -7.72 16.30
C LEU A 176 13.23 -9.26 16.35
N THR A 177 14.15 -9.85 17.13
CA THR A 177 14.19 -11.30 17.38
C THR A 177 12.91 -11.76 18.08
N MET A 178 12.46 -11.01 19.09
CA MET A 178 11.20 -11.28 19.77
C MET A 178 10.01 -11.23 18.81
N LEU A 179 9.94 -10.22 17.93
CA LEU A 179 8.88 -10.12 16.92
C LEU A 179 8.93 -11.26 15.90
N SER A 180 10.14 -11.63 15.45
CA SER A 180 10.37 -12.76 14.54
C SER A 180 9.86 -14.08 15.15
N THR A 181 10.20 -14.33 16.41
CA THR A 181 9.70 -15.50 17.15
C THR A 181 8.18 -15.48 17.33
N TYR A 182 7.62 -14.31 17.67
CA TYR A 182 6.18 -14.18 17.80
C TYR A 182 5.45 -14.47 16.46
N ALA A 183 5.99 -14.03 15.34
CA ALA A 183 5.42 -14.33 14.04
C ALA A 183 5.44 -15.85 13.76
N GLU A 184 6.56 -16.53 14.03
CA GLU A 184 6.68 -18.00 13.89
C GLU A 184 5.69 -18.75 14.79
N ASP A 185 5.61 -18.39 16.07
CA ASP A 185 4.74 -19.06 17.06
C ASP A 185 3.24 -18.88 16.76
N ASN A 186 2.87 -17.90 15.94
CA ASN A 186 1.48 -17.59 15.61
C ASN A 186 1.15 -17.82 14.12
N ASP A 187 2.03 -18.49 13.38
CA ASP A 187 1.87 -18.78 11.95
C ASP A 187 1.59 -17.52 11.11
N LEU A 188 2.25 -16.42 11.46
CA LEU A 188 2.15 -15.14 10.74
C LEU A 188 3.24 -15.04 9.69
N GLU A 189 2.94 -14.36 8.60
CA GLU A 189 3.95 -14.09 7.57
C GLU A 189 5.10 -13.25 8.13
N LYS A 190 6.34 -13.74 8.00
CA LYS A 190 7.52 -13.12 8.59
C LYS A 190 8.30 -12.32 7.56
N TYR A 191 8.10 -11.01 7.56
CA TYR A 191 8.87 -10.05 6.78
C TYR A 191 9.09 -8.76 7.57
N VAL A 192 9.98 -7.92 7.10
CA VAL A 192 10.23 -6.60 7.67
C VAL A 192 10.18 -5.54 6.57
N ILE A 193 9.70 -4.36 6.90
CA ILE A 193 9.67 -3.23 5.98
C ILE A 193 11.02 -2.50 6.05
N LEU A 194 11.62 -2.21 4.90
CA LEU A 194 12.86 -1.44 4.78
C LEU A 194 12.64 -0.26 3.82
N GLU A 195 13.09 0.93 4.24
CA GLU A 195 13.08 2.14 3.41
C GLU A 195 14.54 2.51 3.07
N THR A 196 14.88 2.53 1.78
CA THR A 196 16.21 2.90 1.28
C THR A 196 16.24 4.26 0.60
N THR A 197 15.07 4.71 0.13
CA THR A 197 14.85 6.04 -0.46
C THR A 197 13.54 6.62 0.03
N ARG A 198 13.52 7.90 0.32
CA ARG A 198 12.34 8.64 0.72
C ARG A 198 11.98 9.72 -0.29
N GLY A 199 10.69 9.83 -0.60
CA GLY A 199 10.14 10.79 -1.55
C GLY A 199 10.11 10.29 -2.98
N CYS A 200 9.34 11.00 -3.82
CA CYS A 200 9.14 10.69 -5.23
C CYS A 200 9.18 11.99 -6.05
N PRO A 201 9.94 12.05 -7.16
CA PRO A 201 10.03 13.25 -7.99
C PRO A 201 8.79 13.45 -8.89
N TYR A 202 7.89 12.47 -8.93
CA TYR A 202 6.69 12.51 -9.73
C TYR A 202 5.51 13.10 -8.94
N GLN A 203 4.54 13.64 -9.65
CA GLN A 203 3.37 14.31 -9.08
C GLN A 203 2.09 13.66 -9.56
N CYS A 204 2.03 12.32 -9.46
CA CYS A 204 0.83 11.59 -9.83
C CYS A 204 -0.33 12.05 -8.94
N THR A 205 -1.48 12.39 -9.54
CA THR A 205 -2.60 13.04 -8.84
C THR A 205 -3.23 12.19 -7.75
N TYR A 206 -3.12 10.87 -7.85
CA TYR A 206 -3.67 9.90 -6.91
C TYR A 206 -2.71 9.49 -5.78
N CYS A 207 -1.49 10.03 -5.79
CA CYS A 207 -0.41 9.54 -4.93
C CYS A 207 0.03 10.63 -3.95
N GLU A 208 0.10 10.30 -2.68
CA GLU A 208 0.59 11.21 -1.63
C GLU A 208 2.12 11.29 -1.55
N TRP A 209 2.84 10.31 -2.08
CA TRP A 209 4.30 10.25 -1.99
C TRP A 209 5.03 11.33 -2.77
N GLY A 210 4.45 11.84 -3.85
CA GLY A 210 5.03 12.89 -4.70
C GLY A 210 4.71 14.31 -4.27
N GLY A 211 3.64 14.50 -3.53
CA GLY A 211 3.15 15.83 -3.09
C GLY A 211 3.67 16.23 -1.71
N GLY A 212 3.78 15.28 -0.77
CA GLY A 212 3.98 15.53 0.65
C GLY A 212 5.40 15.96 1.05
N ILE A 213 6.44 15.59 0.31
CA ILE A 213 7.85 15.86 0.69
C ILE A 213 8.55 16.73 -0.37
N GLY A 214 7.79 17.59 -1.06
CA GLY A 214 8.36 18.61 -1.98
C GLY A 214 9.04 18.04 -3.23
N GLY A 215 8.70 16.81 -3.65
CA GLY A 215 9.16 16.23 -4.91
C GLY A 215 10.64 15.83 -4.95
N LYS A 216 11.37 15.91 -3.85
CA LYS A 216 12.77 15.49 -3.78
C LYS A 216 12.87 14.04 -3.29
N VAL A 217 13.93 13.36 -3.73
CA VAL A 217 14.26 12.01 -3.30
C VAL A 217 15.54 12.07 -2.46
N ILE A 218 15.44 11.55 -1.24
CA ILE A 218 16.56 11.42 -0.33
C ILE A 218 16.93 9.94 -0.27
N LYS A 219 18.20 9.62 -0.47
CA LYS A 219 18.70 8.25 -0.40
C LYS A 219 19.41 8.02 0.93
N LYS A 220 19.22 6.84 1.51
CA LYS A 220 20.02 6.33 2.61
C LYS A 220 21.38 5.89 2.09
N ASP A 221 22.42 6.08 2.91
CA ASP A 221 23.76 5.60 2.61
C ASP A 221 23.77 4.06 2.49
N LEU A 222 24.46 3.54 1.48
CA LEU A 222 24.48 2.12 1.20
C LEU A 222 25.09 1.30 2.36
N GLU A 223 26.12 1.82 3.02
CA GLU A 223 26.75 1.14 4.14
C GLU A 223 25.82 1.06 5.36
N VAL A 224 24.94 2.06 5.54
CA VAL A 224 23.88 2.02 6.55
C VAL A 224 22.83 0.96 6.21
N ILE A 225 22.42 0.87 4.94
CA ILE A 225 21.49 -0.17 4.48
C ILE A 225 22.08 -1.57 4.68
N LYS A 226 23.35 -1.76 4.35
CA LYS A 226 24.05 -3.05 4.59
C LYS A 226 24.06 -3.45 6.06
N LYS A 227 24.24 -2.50 6.98
CA LYS A 227 24.11 -2.76 8.43
C LYS A 227 22.71 -3.16 8.82
N ASP A 228 21.68 -2.47 8.28
CA ASP A 228 20.28 -2.83 8.50
C ASP A 228 20.01 -4.28 8.05
N ILE A 229 20.46 -4.67 6.85
CA ILE A 229 20.34 -6.05 6.33
C ILE A 229 20.96 -7.07 7.28
N LEU A 230 22.19 -6.83 7.74
CA LEU A 230 22.88 -7.76 8.64
C LEU A 230 22.20 -7.83 10.02
N ALA A 231 21.63 -6.73 10.50
CA ALA A 231 20.88 -6.70 11.75
C ALA A 231 19.59 -7.52 11.63
N LEU A 232 18.85 -7.36 10.54
CA LEU A 232 17.63 -8.11 10.24
C LEU A 232 17.90 -9.61 10.11
N LYS A 233 18.98 -9.99 9.42
CA LYS A 233 19.42 -11.39 9.35
C LYS A 233 19.71 -11.97 10.73
N ARG A 234 20.44 -11.22 11.60
CA ARG A 234 20.69 -11.65 12.99
C ARG A 234 19.41 -11.82 13.80
N ALA A 235 18.39 -11.01 13.53
CA ALA A 235 17.08 -11.11 14.17
C ALA A 235 16.19 -12.25 13.61
N GLY A 236 16.68 -13.03 12.63
CA GLY A 236 15.97 -14.16 12.07
C GLY A 236 15.01 -13.84 10.92
N TYR A 237 15.07 -12.63 10.38
CA TYR A 237 14.33 -12.29 9.15
C TYR A 237 15.10 -12.74 7.93
N VAL A 238 14.34 -13.15 6.90
CA VAL A 238 14.87 -13.49 5.58
C VAL A 238 14.14 -12.76 4.46
N ARG A 239 13.01 -12.11 4.76
CA ARG A 239 12.14 -11.43 3.80
C ARG A 239 12.05 -9.94 4.11
N ILE A 240 12.18 -9.10 3.07
CA ILE A 240 12.13 -7.64 3.14
C ILE A 240 11.08 -7.12 2.18
N SER A 241 10.15 -6.32 2.67
CA SER A 241 9.28 -5.48 1.83
C SER A 241 9.88 -4.08 1.73
N LEU A 242 10.12 -3.59 0.51
CA LEU A 242 10.67 -2.26 0.31
C LEU A 242 9.56 -1.20 0.29
N ASN A 243 9.69 -0.22 1.16
CA ASN A 243 8.79 0.92 1.22
C ASN A 243 9.29 2.11 0.36
N ASP A 244 10.09 1.84 -0.65
CA ASP A 244 10.60 2.85 -1.56
C ASP A 244 9.54 3.18 -2.63
N ALA A 245 9.26 4.47 -2.83
CA ALA A 245 8.31 4.89 -3.87
C ALA A 245 8.74 4.52 -5.30
N ASN A 246 10.04 4.33 -5.54
CA ASN A 246 10.60 3.96 -6.83
C ASN A 246 11.96 3.28 -6.66
N PHE A 247 11.99 1.98 -6.58
CA PHE A 247 13.24 1.22 -6.57
C PHE A 247 13.92 1.24 -7.96
N GLY A 248 15.25 1.29 -8.00
CA GLY A 248 16.04 1.40 -9.23
C GLY A 248 16.23 2.84 -9.73
N MET A 249 15.81 3.85 -8.95
CA MET A 249 16.05 5.26 -9.30
C MET A 249 17.54 5.60 -9.28
N PHE A 250 18.26 5.07 -8.30
CA PHE A 250 19.72 5.15 -8.17
C PHE A 250 20.33 3.81 -8.58
N GLU A 251 20.28 3.51 -9.88
CA GLU A 251 20.48 2.19 -10.47
C GLU A 251 21.65 1.40 -9.87
N ASP A 252 22.87 1.97 -9.87
CA ASP A 252 24.05 1.25 -9.36
C ASP A 252 23.95 0.97 -7.86
N ARG A 253 23.51 1.93 -7.05
CA ARG A 253 23.32 1.75 -5.61
C ARG A 253 22.25 0.72 -5.30
N ASP A 254 21.12 0.81 -5.99
CA ASP A 254 19.95 -0.04 -5.73
C ASP A 254 20.24 -1.49 -6.14
N LEU A 255 20.98 -1.69 -7.23
CA LEU A 255 21.42 -3.02 -7.64
C LEU A 255 22.52 -3.59 -6.73
N GLU A 256 23.45 -2.76 -6.24
CA GLU A 256 24.46 -3.20 -5.24
C GLU A 256 23.80 -3.60 -3.92
N PHE A 257 22.79 -2.83 -3.47
CA PHE A 257 21.99 -3.19 -2.32
C PHE A 257 21.27 -4.54 -2.54
N PHE A 258 20.62 -4.72 -3.68
CA PHE A 258 19.91 -5.94 -4.02
C PHE A 258 20.86 -7.15 -4.05
N GLU A 259 21.99 -7.02 -4.73
CA GLU A 259 23.01 -8.08 -4.77
C GLU A 259 23.54 -8.42 -3.37
N PHE A 260 23.74 -7.41 -2.51
CA PHE A 260 24.18 -7.62 -1.13
C PHE A 260 23.12 -8.36 -0.31
N ALA A 261 21.85 -7.99 -0.45
CA ALA A 261 20.74 -8.68 0.22
C ALA A 261 20.71 -10.16 -0.17
N ILE A 262 20.69 -10.45 -1.47
CA ILE A 262 20.66 -11.83 -1.99
C ILE A 262 21.86 -12.64 -1.52
N LYS A 263 23.09 -12.10 -1.57
CA LYS A 263 24.31 -12.77 -1.06
C LYS A 263 24.26 -13.08 0.44
N ASN A 264 23.40 -12.42 1.18
CA ASN A 264 23.17 -12.66 2.59
C ASN A 264 21.89 -13.47 2.87
N ASP A 265 21.33 -14.13 1.88
CA ASP A 265 20.08 -14.91 1.97
C ASP A 265 18.88 -14.07 2.46
N MET A 266 18.85 -12.80 2.07
CA MET A 266 17.77 -11.87 2.36
C MET A 266 17.00 -11.59 1.06
N TYR A 267 15.69 -11.74 1.08
CA TYR A 267 14.84 -11.65 -0.11
C TYR A 267 13.97 -10.40 -0.07
N ILE A 268 13.89 -9.73 -1.21
CA ILE A 268 12.98 -8.60 -1.40
C ILE A 268 11.68 -9.16 -1.97
N ILE A 269 10.61 -9.14 -1.18
CA ILE A 269 9.31 -9.71 -1.55
C ILE A 269 8.38 -8.70 -2.23
N ASP A 270 8.65 -7.43 -2.04
CA ASP A 270 7.86 -6.35 -2.61
C ASP A 270 8.75 -5.14 -2.89
N SER A 271 8.58 -4.57 -4.07
CA SER A 271 9.26 -3.33 -4.44
C SER A 271 8.53 -2.68 -5.62
N SER A 272 8.29 -1.39 -5.53
CA SER A 272 7.74 -0.63 -6.66
C SER A 272 8.84 -0.26 -7.65
N THR A 273 8.66 -0.60 -8.93
CA THR A 273 9.63 -0.24 -9.97
C THR A 273 9.75 1.25 -10.17
N VAL A 274 10.97 1.66 -10.48
CA VAL A 274 11.24 3.01 -10.95
C VAL A 274 10.40 3.34 -12.20
N LYS A 275 9.75 4.49 -12.15
CA LYS A 275 9.10 5.12 -13.32
C LYS A 275 10.19 5.67 -14.25
N ALA A 276 10.97 4.79 -14.87
CA ALA A 276 12.01 5.21 -15.79
C ALA A 276 11.40 5.63 -17.12
N LYS A 277 11.71 6.83 -17.58
CA LYS A 277 11.43 7.22 -18.96
C LYS A 277 12.26 6.36 -19.90
N GLY A 278 11.57 5.70 -20.84
CA GLY A 278 12.18 4.89 -21.88
C GLY A 278 12.25 3.39 -21.59
N LEU A 279 11.78 2.62 -22.54
CA LEU A 279 11.72 1.17 -22.50
C LEU A 279 13.11 0.54 -22.31
N ASP A 280 14.13 1.05 -23.00
CA ASP A 280 15.49 0.49 -22.96
C ASP A 280 16.12 0.58 -21.56
N ARG A 281 15.87 1.66 -20.82
CA ARG A 281 16.36 1.78 -19.44
C ARG A 281 15.71 0.74 -18.52
N ARG A 282 14.39 0.53 -18.67
CA ARG A 282 13.68 -0.50 -17.91
C ARG A 282 14.22 -1.90 -18.24
N LYS A 283 14.44 -2.18 -19.53
CA LYS A 283 14.99 -3.47 -19.95
C LYS A 283 16.38 -3.73 -19.35
N ARG A 284 17.29 -2.74 -19.41
CA ARG A 284 18.63 -2.87 -18.79
C ARG A 284 18.57 -3.16 -17.28
N LEU A 285 17.68 -2.47 -16.55
CA LEU A 285 17.51 -2.71 -15.12
C LEU A 285 17.01 -4.14 -14.86
N ILE A 286 16.06 -4.60 -15.65
CA ILE A 286 15.52 -5.96 -15.59
C ILE A 286 16.60 -6.99 -15.92
N ASP A 287 17.39 -6.78 -16.96
CA ASP A 287 18.49 -7.70 -17.32
C ASP A 287 19.48 -7.85 -16.15
N ARG A 288 19.97 -6.76 -15.60
CA ARG A 288 20.91 -6.79 -14.46
C ARG A 288 20.31 -7.47 -13.25
N TRP A 289 19.04 -7.33 -13.06
CA TRP A 289 18.32 -8.01 -11.99
C TRP A 289 18.27 -9.51 -12.18
N PHE A 290 17.86 -9.97 -13.35
CA PHE A 290 17.87 -11.40 -13.68
C PHE A 290 19.28 -11.99 -13.61
N ASP A 291 20.31 -11.25 -14.01
CA ASP A 291 21.71 -11.67 -13.87
C ASP A 291 22.09 -11.88 -12.39
N ILE A 292 21.68 -11.00 -11.49
CA ILE A 292 21.95 -11.13 -10.05
C ILE A 292 21.23 -12.37 -9.49
N VAL A 293 19.95 -12.55 -9.82
CA VAL A 293 19.15 -13.70 -9.34
C VAL A 293 19.67 -15.00 -9.96
N GLY A 294 19.92 -15.04 -11.27
CA GLY A 294 20.35 -16.25 -11.99
C GLY A 294 21.75 -16.71 -11.62
N ASN A 295 22.66 -15.80 -11.25
CA ASN A 295 24.02 -16.15 -10.80
C ASN A 295 24.06 -16.61 -9.33
N ASN A 296 22.97 -16.48 -8.60
CA ASN A 296 22.86 -16.93 -7.23
C ASN A 296 22.24 -18.32 -7.19
N ASN A 297 23.06 -19.37 -7.09
CA ASN A 297 22.63 -20.77 -7.02
C ASN A 297 21.88 -21.14 -5.71
N SER A 298 21.35 -20.19 -4.96
CA SER A 298 20.56 -20.52 -3.78
C SER A 298 19.16 -20.98 -4.23
N SER A 299 18.75 -22.16 -3.78
CA SER A 299 17.38 -22.67 -3.95
C SER A 299 16.32 -21.69 -3.44
N VAL A 300 16.72 -20.79 -2.58
CA VAL A 300 15.89 -19.78 -1.94
C VAL A 300 15.64 -18.57 -2.85
N ALA A 301 16.54 -18.29 -3.82
CA ALA A 301 16.28 -17.28 -4.85
C ALA A 301 15.13 -17.70 -5.79
N LEU A 302 14.90 -19.01 -5.92
CA LEU A 302 13.80 -19.59 -6.67
C LEU A 302 12.49 -19.70 -5.86
N GLU A 303 12.58 -19.92 -4.56
CA GLU A 303 11.42 -19.93 -3.66
C GLU A 303 10.88 -18.52 -3.35
N ALA A 304 11.77 -17.55 -3.29
CA ALA A 304 11.36 -16.18 -3.23
C ALA A 304 11.12 -15.72 -4.68
N GLN A 305 9.92 -15.68 -5.14
CA GLN A 305 9.45 -14.91 -6.32
C GLN A 305 9.92 -13.44 -6.25
N SER A 306 10.86 -13.20 -5.39
CA SER A 306 11.27 -11.97 -4.79
C SER A 306 12.38 -11.37 -5.58
N GLY A 307 12.19 -10.19 -5.85
CA GLY A 307 13.22 -9.37 -6.35
C GLY A 307 12.96 -8.84 -7.74
N ILE A 308 12.06 -9.35 -8.53
CA ILE A 308 11.64 -8.67 -9.74
C ILE A 308 10.66 -7.58 -9.32
N PRO A 309 10.99 -6.30 -9.53
CA PRO A 309 10.11 -5.23 -9.12
C PRO A 309 8.76 -5.36 -9.78
N THR A 310 7.71 -5.18 -9.01
CA THR A 310 6.34 -5.05 -9.51
C THR A 310 6.29 -4.08 -10.68
N VAL A 311 5.70 -4.49 -11.79
CA VAL A 311 5.59 -3.63 -12.97
C VAL A 311 4.34 -2.75 -12.86
N SER A 312 4.53 -1.53 -12.38
CA SER A 312 3.44 -0.55 -12.20
C SER A 312 2.98 0.03 -13.53
N ILE A 313 2.09 -0.64 -14.23
CA ILE A 313 1.51 -0.19 -15.51
C ILE A 313 0.44 0.88 -15.30
N GLN A 314 -0.34 0.73 -14.24
CA GLN A 314 -1.44 1.59 -13.79
C GLN A 314 -2.66 1.59 -14.71
N SER A 315 -2.55 1.82 -16.01
CA SER A 315 -3.64 1.76 -16.98
C SER A 315 -3.14 1.60 -18.42
N ALA A 316 -3.97 1.05 -19.28
CA ALA A 316 -3.78 1.04 -20.73
C ALA A 316 -4.18 2.37 -21.40
N SER A 317 -4.87 3.28 -20.69
CA SER A 317 -5.35 4.54 -21.24
C SER A 317 -4.30 5.64 -21.15
N ASP A 318 -3.84 6.15 -22.29
CA ASP A 318 -2.94 7.30 -22.35
C ASP A 318 -3.61 8.56 -21.79
N GLU A 319 -4.92 8.71 -21.98
CA GLU A 319 -5.68 9.82 -21.42
C GLU A 319 -5.71 9.76 -19.89
N ALA A 320 -5.97 8.60 -19.30
CA ALA A 320 -5.93 8.42 -17.85
C ALA A 320 -4.54 8.72 -17.28
N MET A 321 -3.47 8.30 -17.97
CA MET A 321 -2.11 8.60 -17.58
C MET A 321 -1.80 10.11 -17.65
N ARG A 322 -2.35 10.82 -18.65
CA ARG A 322 -2.26 12.27 -18.78
C ARG A 322 -3.01 13.00 -17.66
N VAL A 323 -4.23 12.57 -17.35
CA VAL A 323 -5.06 13.10 -16.26
C VAL A 323 -4.38 12.89 -14.92
N ALA A 324 -3.81 11.73 -14.71
CA ALA A 324 -3.04 11.38 -13.51
C ALA A 324 -1.69 12.09 -13.41
N LYS A 325 -1.29 12.91 -14.38
CA LYS A 325 0.05 13.51 -14.46
C LYS A 325 1.19 12.49 -14.36
N ARG A 326 0.93 11.28 -14.83
CA ARG A 326 1.92 10.20 -14.84
C ARG A 326 2.53 10.08 -16.24
N THR A 327 3.70 10.68 -16.42
CA THR A 327 4.50 10.48 -17.63
C THR A 327 5.19 9.12 -17.55
N ASP A 328 4.69 8.16 -18.30
CA ASP A 328 5.16 6.78 -18.32
C ASP A 328 5.39 6.29 -19.75
N LEU A 329 5.47 4.99 -19.95
CA LEU A 329 5.53 4.33 -21.25
C LEU A 329 4.19 4.47 -21.98
N SER A 330 4.23 4.52 -23.32
CA SER A 330 3.03 4.34 -24.16
C SER A 330 2.42 2.95 -23.97
N PHE A 331 1.18 2.75 -24.40
CA PHE A 331 0.55 1.44 -24.35
C PHE A 331 1.37 0.38 -25.09
N GLU A 332 1.87 0.69 -26.29
CA GLU A 332 2.70 -0.21 -27.09
C GLU A 332 4.01 -0.57 -26.38
N ASP A 333 4.62 0.37 -25.67
CA ASP A 333 5.84 0.09 -24.89
C ASP A 333 5.55 -0.73 -23.64
N LYS A 334 4.35 -0.59 -23.05
CA LYS A 334 3.90 -1.45 -21.94
C LYS A 334 3.72 -2.90 -22.40
N ILE A 335 3.13 -3.12 -23.58
CA ILE A 335 3.02 -4.45 -24.20
C ILE A 335 4.43 -5.03 -24.44
N LYS A 336 5.32 -4.30 -25.10
CA LYS A 336 6.70 -4.75 -25.34
C LYS A 336 7.46 -5.04 -24.05
N LEU A 337 7.20 -4.29 -22.98
CA LEU A 337 7.80 -4.55 -21.66
C LEU A 337 7.26 -5.83 -21.05
N SER A 338 5.94 -6.06 -21.14
CA SER A 338 5.30 -7.27 -20.60
C SER A 338 5.80 -8.53 -21.30
N GLU A 339 5.88 -8.51 -22.62
CA GLU A 339 6.45 -9.62 -23.42
C GLU A 339 7.90 -9.87 -23.06
N TYR A 340 8.70 -8.81 -22.91
CA TYR A 340 10.11 -8.89 -22.55
C TYR A 340 10.33 -9.54 -21.17
N VAL A 341 9.58 -9.06 -20.16
CA VAL A 341 9.66 -9.62 -18.81
C VAL A 341 9.22 -11.07 -18.78
N ASN A 342 8.13 -11.40 -19.48
CA ASN A 342 7.66 -12.80 -19.58
C ASN A 342 8.70 -13.70 -20.22
N ALA A 343 9.36 -13.27 -21.30
CA ALA A 343 10.43 -14.03 -21.94
C ALA A 343 11.61 -14.27 -20.99
N LYS A 344 12.02 -13.26 -20.22
CA LYS A 344 13.04 -13.40 -19.18
C LYS A 344 12.63 -14.36 -18.06
N CYS A 345 11.39 -14.28 -17.59
CA CYS A 345 10.87 -15.19 -16.59
C CYS A 345 10.92 -16.65 -17.08
N GLN A 346 10.60 -16.90 -18.34
CA GLN A 346 10.70 -18.23 -18.94
C GLN A 346 12.17 -18.69 -19.07
N GLU A 347 13.08 -17.80 -19.51
CA GLU A 347 14.52 -18.08 -19.63
C GLU A 347 15.12 -18.54 -18.29
N TYR A 348 14.76 -17.85 -17.20
CA TYR A 348 15.27 -18.11 -15.85
C TYR A 348 14.39 -19.06 -15.02
N SER A 349 13.27 -19.55 -15.57
CA SER A 349 12.27 -20.38 -14.86
C SER A 349 11.74 -19.73 -13.58
N ILE A 350 11.51 -18.43 -13.61
CA ILE A 350 10.98 -17.60 -12.51
C ILE A 350 9.55 -17.19 -12.89
N PRO A 351 8.58 -17.24 -11.96
CA PRO A 351 7.23 -16.75 -12.24
C PRO A 351 7.25 -15.24 -12.54
N PRO A 352 6.31 -14.74 -13.36
CA PRO A 352 6.23 -13.32 -13.67
C PRO A 352 5.90 -12.50 -12.41
N PRO A 353 6.49 -11.29 -12.28
CA PRO A 353 6.18 -10.41 -11.17
C PRO A 353 4.72 -9.91 -11.25
N PRO A 354 4.14 -9.51 -10.13
CA PRO A 354 2.82 -8.90 -10.12
C PRO A 354 2.75 -7.64 -10.99
N LEU A 355 1.60 -7.40 -11.61
CA LEU A 355 1.26 -6.15 -12.28
C LEU A 355 0.42 -5.28 -11.35
N GLU A 356 0.75 -4.00 -11.28
CA GLU A 356 -0.11 -3.01 -10.63
C GLU A 356 -0.91 -2.24 -11.68
N ILE A 357 -2.23 -2.32 -11.56
CA ILE A 357 -3.21 -1.61 -12.39
C ILE A 357 -4.17 -0.88 -11.45
N ILE A 358 -4.55 0.33 -11.80
CA ILE A 358 -5.55 1.10 -11.06
C ILE A 358 -6.83 1.17 -11.88
N MET A 359 -7.86 0.50 -11.40
CA MET A 359 -9.17 0.49 -12.01
C MET A 359 -9.95 1.77 -11.67
N GLY A 360 -10.68 2.31 -12.66
CA GLY A 360 -11.58 3.44 -12.45
C GLY A 360 -10.87 4.81 -12.42
N MET A 361 -9.69 4.95 -13.03
CA MET A 361 -9.04 6.25 -13.16
C MET A 361 -9.83 7.15 -14.13
N PRO A 362 -10.03 8.45 -13.83
CA PRO A 362 -10.59 9.38 -14.80
C PRO A 362 -9.76 9.41 -16.08
N GLY A 363 -10.44 9.28 -17.23
CA GLY A 363 -9.82 9.14 -18.54
C GLY A 363 -9.71 7.71 -19.05
N VAL A 364 -9.99 6.70 -18.21
CA VAL A 364 -10.20 5.32 -18.67
C VAL A 364 -11.56 5.20 -19.31
N THR A 365 -11.65 4.55 -20.47
CA THR A 365 -12.91 4.07 -21.04
C THR A 365 -13.06 2.58 -20.79
N LEU A 366 -14.29 2.06 -20.92
CA LEU A 366 -14.51 0.60 -20.83
C LEU A 366 -13.67 -0.17 -21.86
N ALA A 367 -13.45 0.40 -23.05
CA ALA A 367 -12.59 -0.17 -24.07
C ALA A 367 -11.11 -0.23 -23.61
N ASP A 368 -10.61 0.83 -22.97
CA ASP A 368 -9.24 0.83 -22.41
C ASP A 368 -9.09 -0.22 -21.31
N PHE A 369 -10.10 -0.38 -20.45
CA PHE A 369 -10.10 -1.43 -19.42
C PHE A 369 -9.99 -2.83 -20.04
N TYR A 370 -10.71 -3.11 -21.12
CA TYR A 370 -10.58 -4.40 -21.80
C TYR A 370 -9.23 -4.57 -22.50
N ARG A 371 -8.60 -3.50 -22.98
CA ARG A 371 -7.22 -3.55 -23.51
C ARG A 371 -6.18 -3.94 -22.45
N GLU A 372 -6.45 -3.70 -21.18
CA GLU A 372 -5.57 -4.16 -20.09
C GLU A 372 -5.49 -5.70 -20.03
N MET A 373 -6.51 -6.41 -20.49
CA MET A 373 -6.52 -7.87 -20.57
C MET A 373 -5.44 -8.42 -21.50
N GLU A 374 -5.03 -7.67 -22.52
CA GLU A 374 -3.91 -8.02 -23.40
C GLU A 374 -2.57 -7.99 -22.66
N ILE A 375 -2.38 -6.97 -21.81
CA ILE A 375 -1.16 -6.86 -20.98
C ILE A 375 -1.10 -8.03 -20.00
N ILE A 376 -2.20 -8.32 -19.31
CA ILE A 376 -2.30 -9.40 -18.33
C ILE A 376 -2.01 -10.75 -18.98
N TRP A 377 -2.59 -10.98 -20.17
CA TRP A 377 -2.35 -12.21 -20.91
C TRP A 377 -0.90 -12.35 -21.36
N ASN A 378 -0.32 -11.31 -21.94
CA ASN A 378 1.06 -11.34 -22.42
C ASN A 378 2.06 -11.52 -21.28
N PHE A 379 1.78 -10.90 -20.14
CA PHE A 379 2.63 -10.98 -18.95
C PHE A 379 2.49 -12.32 -18.19
N LYS A 380 1.37 -13.02 -18.38
CA LYS A 380 0.99 -14.22 -17.61
C LYS A 380 0.92 -13.98 -16.10
N ALA A 381 0.69 -12.76 -15.68
CA ALA A 381 0.59 -12.37 -14.28
C ALA A 381 -0.85 -12.56 -13.77
N TRP A 382 -1.16 -13.79 -13.37
CA TRP A 382 -2.50 -14.15 -12.87
C TRP A 382 -2.78 -13.57 -11.47
N GLU A 383 -1.74 -13.18 -10.75
CA GLU A 383 -1.80 -12.53 -9.44
C GLU A 383 -1.65 -11.00 -9.56
N SER A 384 -2.08 -10.43 -10.69
CA SER A 384 -2.01 -8.99 -10.89
C SER A 384 -2.87 -8.24 -9.88
N TYR A 385 -2.26 -7.22 -9.25
CA TYR A 385 -2.97 -6.34 -8.33
C TYR A 385 -3.70 -5.25 -9.11
N ARG A 386 -5.02 -5.29 -9.09
CA ARG A 386 -5.87 -4.24 -9.62
C ARG A 386 -6.49 -3.46 -8.47
N HIS A 387 -5.82 -2.39 -8.10
CA HIS A 387 -6.29 -1.50 -7.06
C HIS A 387 -7.47 -0.67 -7.54
N ILE A 388 -8.42 -0.43 -6.65
CA ILE A 388 -9.49 0.55 -6.91
C ILE A 388 -8.90 1.96 -6.79
N TYR A 389 -9.29 2.88 -7.67
CA TYR A 389 -8.86 4.28 -7.60
C TYR A 389 -9.34 4.94 -6.31
N MET A 390 -8.41 5.33 -5.44
CA MET A 390 -8.71 5.91 -4.14
C MET A 390 -8.49 7.42 -4.13
N PHE A 391 -9.30 8.12 -3.34
CA PHE A 391 -9.15 9.53 -3.03
C PHE A 391 -8.51 9.65 -1.65
N LEU A 392 -7.19 9.73 -1.63
CA LEU A 392 -6.42 9.89 -0.39
C LEU A 392 -6.46 11.36 0.05
N PRO A 393 -6.52 11.66 1.36
CA PRO A 393 -6.83 13.01 1.85
C PRO A 393 -5.94 14.14 1.33
N ASP A 394 -4.64 13.91 1.18
CA ASP A 394 -3.67 14.91 0.72
C ASP A 394 -3.29 14.78 -0.78
N ALA A 395 -3.81 13.77 -1.46
CA ALA A 395 -3.57 13.60 -2.88
C ALA A 395 -4.29 14.69 -3.70
N SER A 396 -3.70 15.06 -4.84
CA SER A 396 -4.27 16.12 -5.69
C SER A 396 -5.65 15.77 -6.26
N ASN A 397 -5.98 14.48 -6.36
CA ASN A 397 -7.28 14.01 -6.85
C ASN A 397 -8.42 14.24 -5.85
N SER A 398 -8.12 14.45 -4.56
CA SER A 398 -9.13 14.71 -3.53
C SER A 398 -9.58 16.19 -3.47
N LYS A 399 -8.93 17.06 -4.24
CA LYS A 399 -9.29 18.47 -4.30
C LYS A 399 -10.59 18.69 -5.07
N THR A 400 -11.43 19.58 -4.56
CA THR A 400 -12.74 19.91 -5.16
C THR A 400 -12.63 20.25 -6.65
N GLU A 401 -11.61 21.03 -7.03
CA GLU A 401 -11.41 21.43 -8.41
C GLU A 401 -11.10 20.23 -9.35
N TYR A 402 -10.44 19.19 -8.82
CA TYR A 402 -10.19 17.97 -9.59
C TYR A 402 -11.48 17.17 -9.77
N ILE A 403 -12.27 17.01 -8.70
CA ILE A 403 -13.54 16.29 -8.69
C ILE A 403 -14.53 16.94 -9.66
N GLU A 404 -14.71 18.25 -9.57
CA GLU A 404 -15.59 19.02 -10.46
C GLU A 404 -15.12 18.97 -11.91
N LYS A 405 -13.82 19.19 -12.15
CA LYS A 405 -13.24 19.19 -13.50
C LYS A 405 -13.47 17.91 -14.27
N TYR A 406 -13.41 16.77 -13.59
CA TYR A 406 -13.55 15.46 -14.22
C TYR A 406 -14.93 14.84 -13.97
N GLN A 407 -15.88 15.62 -13.47
CA GLN A 407 -17.29 15.21 -13.25
C GLN A 407 -17.37 13.91 -12.43
N ILE A 408 -16.61 13.85 -11.36
CA ILE A 408 -16.48 12.63 -10.56
C ILE A 408 -17.63 12.51 -9.58
N GLU A 409 -18.31 11.38 -9.61
CA GLU A 409 -19.25 10.95 -8.59
C GLU A 409 -18.54 10.02 -7.62
N LEU A 410 -18.53 10.40 -6.34
CA LEU A 410 -17.83 9.63 -5.29
C LEU A 410 -18.78 8.64 -4.62
N VAL A 411 -18.20 7.51 -4.20
CA VAL A 411 -18.84 6.52 -3.34
C VAL A 411 -17.87 6.08 -2.26
N LYS A 412 -18.40 5.76 -1.06
CA LYS A 412 -17.59 5.26 0.05
C LYS A 412 -17.55 3.74 0.02
N VAL A 413 -16.34 3.20 0.15
CA VAL A 413 -16.12 1.76 0.30
C VAL A 413 -15.25 1.51 1.52
N TYR A 414 -15.40 0.33 2.15
CA TYR A 414 -14.61 0.00 3.32
C TYR A 414 -13.19 -0.38 2.94
N ALA A 415 -12.23 0.07 3.73
CA ALA A 415 -10.80 -0.16 3.49
C ALA A 415 -10.37 -1.58 3.84
N ASN A 416 -11.03 -2.20 4.82
CA ASN A 416 -10.70 -3.54 5.30
C ASN A 416 -11.61 -4.58 4.67
N LEU A 417 -11.05 -5.40 3.81
CA LEU A 417 -11.72 -6.50 3.13
C LEU A 417 -11.46 -7.78 3.92
N LEU A 418 -12.21 -7.96 5.00
CA LEU A 418 -11.97 -8.98 6.02
C LEU A 418 -12.06 -10.44 5.56
N GLU A 419 -12.65 -10.72 4.40
CA GLU A 419 -12.84 -12.10 3.93
C GLU A 419 -11.58 -12.74 3.32
N GLU A 420 -10.59 -11.95 2.91
CA GLU A 420 -9.33 -12.47 2.35
C GLU A 420 -8.23 -12.65 3.39
N SER A 421 -8.40 -12.09 4.59
CA SER A 421 -7.31 -12.00 5.58
C SER A 421 -7.03 -13.29 6.36
N GLY A 422 -7.85 -14.34 6.23
CA GLY A 422 -7.67 -15.57 7.01
C GLY A 422 -7.75 -15.36 8.54
N ILE A 423 -8.23 -14.20 9.00
CA ILE A 423 -8.42 -13.93 10.43
C ILE A 423 -9.64 -14.69 10.91
N ASP A 424 -9.42 -15.91 11.41
CA ASP A 424 -10.45 -16.75 12.03
C ASP A 424 -11.04 -16.14 13.30
N ASN A 425 -10.42 -15.11 13.86
CA ASN A 425 -10.85 -14.50 15.09
C ASN A 425 -11.93 -13.42 14.87
N LYS A 426 -13.17 -13.86 14.66
CA LYS A 426 -14.37 -13.00 14.55
C LYS A 426 -14.60 -12.07 15.75
N ASN A 427 -13.86 -12.24 16.84
CA ASN A 427 -13.95 -11.44 18.05
C ASN A 427 -12.85 -10.38 18.17
N SER A 428 -11.87 -10.34 17.26
CA SER A 428 -10.82 -9.34 17.31
C SER A 428 -11.40 -7.92 17.14
N MET A 429 -10.76 -6.95 17.76
CA MET A 429 -11.17 -5.54 17.62
C MET A 429 -11.17 -5.06 16.16
N TYR A 430 -10.34 -5.67 15.29
CA TYR A 430 -10.27 -5.38 13.87
C TYR A 430 -11.53 -5.75 13.09
N VAL A 431 -12.21 -6.83 13.48
CA VAL A 431 -13.44 -7.26 12.83
C VAL A 431 -14.61 -6.33 13.13
N LYS A 432 -14.53 -5.58 14.23
CA LYS A 432 -15.61 -4.70 14.70
C LYS A 432 -15.48 -3.26 14.19
N LYS A 433 -14.34 -2.90 13.62
CA LYS A 433 -14.03 -1.53 13.17
C LYS A 433 -13.70 -1.53 11.69
N GLN A 434 -14.27 -0.57 11.00
CA GLN A 434 -14.20 -0.51 9.54
C GLN A 434 -13.92 0.90 9.10
N SER A 435 -12.65 1.16 8.83
CA SER A 435 -12.24 2.35 8.10
C SER A 435 -12.78 2.32 6.67
N TYR A 436 -13.11 3.46 6.11
CA TYR A 436 -13.58 3.59 4.73
C TYR A 436 -12.82 4.68 3.98
N PHE A 437 -12.84 4.60 2.66
CA PHE A 437 -12.28 5.63 1.78
C PHE A 437 -13.25 5.98 0.66
N ASN A 438 -13.03 7.13 0.04
CA ASN A 438 -13.78 7.51 -1.14
C ASN A 438 -13.15 6.88 -2.40
N THR A 439 -13.99 6.34 -3.26
CA THR A 439 -13.64 5.89 -4.62
C THR A 439 -14.63 6.48 -5.63
N ILE A 440 -14.43 6.16 -6.89
CA ILE A 440 -15.18 6.70 -8.01
C ILE A 440 -16.31 5.76 -8.41
N ALA A 441 -17.54 6.28 -8.52
CA ALA A 441 -18.67 5.56 -9.09
C ALA A 441 -18.84 5.85 -10.57
N SER A 442 -18.61 7.09 -11.00
CA SER A 442 -18.66 7.51 -12.39
C SER A 442 -17.81 8.76 -12.61
N CYS A 443 -17.48 9.06 -13.84
CA CYS A 443 -16.84 10.31 -14.24
C CYS A 443 -17.12 10.63 -15.72
N TYR A 444 -16.47 11.68 -16.26
CA TYR A 444 -16.66 12.08 -17.65
C TYR A 444 -16.34 10.99 -18.69
N SER A 445 -15.54 9.96 -18.34
CA SER A 445 -15.07 8.92 -19.29
C SER A 445 -15.74 7.57 -19.14
N PHE A 446 -16.48 7.34 -18.07
CA PHE A 446 -17.28 6.13 -17.87
C PHE A 446 -18.49 6.39 -16.95
N THR A 447 -19.53 5.62 -17.17
CA THR A 447 -20.76 5.60 -16.38
C THR A 447 -20.62 4.68 -15.15
N ARG A 448 -21.59 4.77 -14.23
CA ARG A 448 -21.67 3.85 -13.08
C ARG A 448 -21.86 2.39 -13.52
N GLU A 449 -22.64 2.15 -14.55
CA GLU A 449 -22.85 0.80 -15.08
C GLU A 449 -21.55 0.22 -15.64
N GLU A 450 -20.78 1.01 -16.40
CA GLU A 450 -19.46 0.62 -16.88
C GLU A 450 -18.45 0.38 -15.73
N MET A 451 -18.55 1.16 -14.64
CA MET A 451 -17.73 0.90 -13.44
C MET A 451 -18.09 -0.43 -12.78
N CYS A 452 -19.37 -0.78 -12.69
CA CYS A 452 -19.81 -2.08 -12.19
C CYS A 452 -19.31 -3.23 -13.09
N GLU A 453 -19.34 -3.05 -14.41
CA GLU A 453 -18.79 -4.01 -15.38
C GLU A 453 -17.29 -4.18 -15.20
N MET A 454 -16.53 -3.07 -15.10
CA MET A 454 -15.10 -3.10 -14.84
C MET A 454 -14.78 -3.84 -13.52
N PHE A 455 -15.56 -3.60 -12.46
CA PHE A 455 -15.37 -4.27 -11.18
C PHE A 455 -15.65 -5.77 -11.24
N PHE A 456 -16.77 -6.17 -11.86
CA PHE A 456 -17.07 -7.60 -12.08
C PHE A 456 -15.93 -8.27 -12.85
N MET A 457 -15.51 -7.66 -13.96
CA MET A 457 -14.44 -8.20 -14.79
C MET A 457 -13.04 -8.12 -14.14
N ASN A 458 -12.85 -7.22 -13.18
CA ASN A 458 -11.65 -7.23 -12.33
C ASN A 458 -11.53 -8.53 -11.50
N LEU A 459 -12.65 -9.05 -11.04
CA LEU A 459 -12.71 -10.31 -10.29
C LEU A 459 -12.70 -11.55 -11.21
N ALA A 460 -13.39 -11.48 -12.35
CA ALA A 460 -13.55 -12.60 -13.28
C ALA A 460 -12.39 -12.77 -14.27
N GLY A 461 -11.75 -11.67 -14.66
CA GLY A 461 -10.89 -11.63 -15.86
C GLY A 461 -9.67 -12.53 -15.78
N ASN A 462 -9.02 -12.63 -14.64
CA ASN A 462 -7.84 -13.50 -14.47
C ASN A 462 -8.24 -14.97 -14.64
N TYR A 463 -9.36 -15.40 -14.05
CA TYR A 463 -9.87 -16.76 -14.20
C TYR A 463 -10.24 -17.06 -15.65
N LEU A 464 -10.98 -16.17 -16.31
CA LEU A 464 -11.35 -16.30 -17.71
C LEU A 464 -10.12 -16.46 -18.62
N LEU A 465 -9.12 -15.58 -18.44
CA LEU A 465 -7.89 -15.62 -19.23
C LEU A 465 -7.04 -16.86 -18.95
N LYS A 466 -6.97 -17.30 -17.71
CA LYS A 466 -6.15 -18.44 -17.31
C LYS A 466 -6.77 -19.78 -17.73
N GLU A 467 -8.06 -19.95 -17.48
CA GLU A 467 -8.71 -21.27 -17.56
C GLU A 467 -9.49 -21.50 -18.88
N LEU A 468 -10.03 -20.46 -19.49
CA LEU A 468 -10.89 -20.60 -20.69
C LEU A 468 -10.22 -20.11 -21.98
N TYR A 469 -9.57 -18.94 -21.92
CA TYR A 469 -8.99 -18.30 -23.09
C TYR A 469 -7.95 -19.12 -23.86
N PRO A 470 -7.08 -19.97 -23.22
CA PRO A 470 -6.09 -20.77 -23.95
C PRO A 470 -6.69 -21.63 -25.07
N SER A 471 -7.92 -22.08 -24.93
CA SER A 471 -8.63 -22.87 -25.97
C SER A 471 -9.25 -22.02 -27.08
N LEU A 472 -9.26 -20.69 -26.94
CA LEU A 472 -9.95 -19.74 -27.81
C LEU A 472 -9.03 -18.64 -28.36
N GLN A 473 -7.75 -18.67 -28.03
CA GLN A 473 -6.77 -17.63 -28.37
C GLN A 473 -6.54 -17.45 -29.89
N ASP A 474 -6.83 -18.48 -30.71
CA ASP A 474 -6.74 -18.40 -32.17
C ASP A 474 -7.96 -17.72 -32.81
N ILE A 475 -9.01 -17.47 -32.01
CA ILE A 475 -10.31 -16.94 -32.50
C ILE A 475 -10.53 -15.52 -32.03
N PHE A 476 -10.16 -15.22 -30.77
CA PHE A 476 -10.38 -13.93 -30.13
C PHE A 476 -9.05 -13.34 -29.60
N THR A 477 -8.97 -12.02 -29.58
CA THR A 477 -7.98 -11.33 -28.71
C THR A 477 -8.41 -11.44 -27.24
N PRO A 478 -7.49 -11.28 -26.26
CA PRO A 478 -7.88 -11.25 -24.84
C PRO A 478 -8.97 -10.24 -24.51
N SER A 479 -8.88 -9.06 -25.12
CA SER A 479 -9.86 -7.97 -24.97
C SER A 479 -11.25 -8.38 -25.49
N GLU A 480 -11.32 -8.87 -26.73
CA GLU A 480 -12.58 -9.34 -27.34
C GLU A 480 -13.19 -10.51 -26.57
N PHE A 481 -12.36 -11.48 -26.17
CA PHE A 481 -12.82 -12.63 -25.40
C PHE A 481 -13.44 -12.19 -24.06
N CYS A 482 -12.76 -11.35 -23.28
CA CYS A 482 -13.28 -10.88 -21.99
C CYS A 482 -14.55 -10.05 -22.13
N SER A 483 -14.61 -9.13 -23.10
CA SER A 483 -15.79 -8.33 -23.36
C SER A 483 -17.01 -9.19 -23.78
N LYS A 484 -16.83 -10.12 -24.72
CA LYS A 484 -17.88 -11.06 -25.13
C LYS A 484 -18.30 -11.99 -23.99
N SER A 485 -17.33 -12.44 -23.16
CA SER A 485 -17.63 -13.26 -21.98
C SER A 485 -18.57 -12.54 -21.02
N PHE A 486 -18.32 -11.26 -20.71
CA PHE A 486 -19.22 -10.49 -19.86
C PHE A 486 -20.64 -10.39 -20.47
N GLN A 487 -20.77 -10.05 -21.75
CA GLN A 487 -22.06 -9.96 -22.41
C GLN A 487 -22.81 -11.30 -22.40
N SER A 488 -22.11 -12.39 -22.57
CA SER A 488 -22.69 -13.74 -22.49
C SER A 488 -23.09 -14.11 -21.05
N LEU A 489 -22.26 -13.80 -20.06
CA LEU A 489 -22.54 -14.05 -18.64
C LEU A 489 -23.81 -13.34 -18.17
N LYS A 490 -24.07 -12.13 -18.65
CA LYS A 490 -25.31 -11.35 -18.35
C LYS A 490 -26.58 -12.09 -18.73
N THR A 491 -26.55 -13.02 -19.67
CA THR A 491 -27.72 -13.78 -20.12
C THR A 491 -27.97 -15.05 -19.29
N LEU A 492 -27.08 -15.39 -18.38
CA LEU A 492 -27.13 -16.62 -17.58
C LEU A 492 -27.95 -16.43 -16.30
N ASN A 493 -28.71 -17.47 -15.93
CA ASN A 493 -29.46 -17.48 -14.68
C ASN A 493 -28.52 -17.38 -13.47
N GLY A 494 -28.84 -16.50 -12.51
CA GLY A 494 -28.06 -16.24 -11.32
C GLY A 494 -27.03 -15.11 -11.48
N PHE A 495 -26.81 -14.57 -12.69
CA PHE A 495 -25.94 -13.42 -12.89
C PHE A 495 -26.45 -12.18 -12.16
N ASP A 496 -27.75 -11.88 -12.29
CA ASP A 496 -28.35 -10.67 -11.71
C ASP A 496 -28.18 -10.62 -10.18
N GLU A 497 -28.21 -11.76 -9.50
CA GLU A 497 -28.03 -11.83 -8.05
C GLU A 497 -26.61 -11.40 -7.65
N ILE A 498 -25.58 -11.91 -8.36
CA ILE A 498 -24.17 -11.56 -8.12
C ILE A 498 -23.91 -10.11 -8.51
N TYR A 499 -24.48 -9.67 -9.64
CA TYR A 499 -24.23 -8.34 -10.18
C TYR A 499 -24.94 -7.23 -9.37
N ALA A 500 -26.07 -7.52 -8.76
CA ALA A 500 -26.79 -6.59 -7.88
C ALA A 500 -25.94 -6.17 -6.67
N GLU A 501 -25.13 -7.07 -6.14
CA GLU A 501 -24.21 -6.74 -5.03
C GLU A 501 -23.16 -5.72 -5.46
N ILE A 502 -22.65 -5.81 -6.69
CA ILE A 502 -21.71 -4.84 -7.24
C ILE A 502 -22.39 -3.50 -7.50
N GLN A 503 -23.62 -3.52 -8.03
CA GLN A 503 -24.41 -2.30 -8.25
C GLN A 503 -24.69 -1.55 -6.95
N ASP A 504 -24.95 -2.27 -5.86
CA ASP A 504 -25.14 -1.71 -4.53
C ASP A 504 -23.86 -1.08 -3.98
N LEU A 505 -22.69 -1.69 -4.24
CA LEU A 505 -21.38 -1.16 -3.84
C LEU A 505 -21.12 0.22 -4.44
N TYR A 506 -21.49 0.42 -5.70
CA TYR A 506 -21.27 1.68 -6.43
C TYR A 506 -22.48 2.62 -6.42
N ASN A 507 -23.46 2.37 -5.54
CA ASN A 507 -24.62 3.24 -5.39
C ASN A 507 -24.39 4.27 -4.26
N PRO A 508 -24.24 5.58 -4.55
CA PRO A 508 -24.02 6.61 -3.56
C PRO A 508 -25.16 6.75 -2.53
N LEU A 509 -26.36 6.28 -2.86
CA LEU A 509 -27.53 6.36 -1.97
C LEU A 509 -27.54 5.25 -0.90
N THR A 510 -26.92 4.12 -1.18
CA THR A 510 -26.84 2.96 -0.27
C THR A 510 -25.52 2.86 0.47
N SER A 511 -24.47 3.47 -0.06
CA SER A 511 -23.17 3.61 0.59
C SER A 511 -23.19 4.84 1.53
N PRO A 512 -22.85 4.74 2.80
CA PRO A 512 -22.19 3.74 3.63
C PRO A 512 -23.11 3.07 4.66
N GLY A 513 -24.36 2.78 4.36
CA GLY A 513 -25.33 2.24 5.32
C GLY A 513 -25.52 0.72 5.27
N SER A 514 -25.02 0.07 4.26
CA SER A 514 -25.24 -1.37 4.04
C SER A 514 -24.19 -2.19 4.77
N THR A 515 -24.46 -2.54 6.02
CA THR A 515 -23.71 -3.57 6.76
C THR A 515 -23.72 -4.94 6.08
N LYS A 516 -24.57 -5.15 5.08
CA LYS A 516 -24.61 -6.35 4.25
C LYS A 516 -23.42 -6.46 3.29
N LEU A 517 -22.87 -5.32 2.83
CA LEU A 517 -21.73 -5.27 1.90
C LEU A 517 -20.43 -5.80 2.49
N LEU A 518 -20.33 -5.91 3.80
CA LEU A 518 -19.14 -6.37 4.50
C LEU A 518 -19.11 -7.88 4.74
N GLN A 519 -20.28 -8.50 4.74
CA GLN A 519 -20.43 -9.95 4.98
C GLN A 519 -20.52 -10.77 3.69
N ASN A 520 -20.90 -10.14 2.58
CA ASN A 520 -21.14 -10.81 1.30
C ASN A 520 -20.57 -9.96 0.15
N ARG A 521 -19.30 -9.63 0.17
CA ARG A 521 -18.66 -9.09 -1.02
C ARG A 521 -18.70 -10.18 -2.09
N PRO A 522 -19.07 -9.87 -3.37
CA PRO A 522 -18.83 -10.82 -4.44
C PRO A 522 -17.32 -11.07 -4.48
N ASN A 523 -16.91 -12.17 -3.88
CA ASN A 523 -15.51 -12.54 -3.92
C ASN A 523 -15.21 -13.20 -5.27
N ALA A 524 -13.95 -13.18 -5.68
CA ALA A 524 -13.53 -13.82 -6.92
C ALA A 524 -14.02 -15.27 -6.99
N THR A 525 -13.97 -16.01 -5.87
CA THR A 525 -14.40 -17.41 -5.77
C THR A 525 -15.87 -17.62 -6.13
N VAL A 526 -16.78 -16.74 -5.71
CA VAL A 526 -18.21 -16.84 -6.06
C VAL A 526 -18.38 -16.67 -7.58
N ILE A 527 -17.68 -15.69 -8.16
CA ILE A 527 -17.74 -15.42 -9.60
C ILE A 527 -17.07 -16.55 -10.39
N GLU A 528 -15.92 -17.04 -9.95
CA GLU A 528 -15.24 -18.17 -10.56
C GLU A 528 -16.09 -19.44 -10.55
N ASN A 529 -16.71 -19.77 -9.42
CA ASN A 529 -17.64 -20.89 -9.31
C ASN A 529 -18.87 -20.72 -10.24
N PHE A 530 -19.39 -19.50 -10.34
CA PHE A 530 -20.49 -19.20 -11.26
C PHE A 530 -20.07 -19.43 -12.71
N ILE A 531 -18.89 -18.96 -13.11
CA ILE A 531 -18.34 -19.17 -14.46
C ILE A 531 -18.10 -20.66 -14.73
N GLU A 532 -17.49 -21.40 -13.80
CA GLU A 532 -17.20 -22.81 -13.97
C GLU A 532 -18.48 -23.66 -14.10
N ASN A 533 -19.48 -23.41 -13.27
CA ASN A 533 -20.78 -24.09 -13.35
C ASN A 533 -21.50 -23.84 -14.69
N ASN A 534 -21.21 -22.75 -15.36
CA ASN A 534 -21.80 -22.36 -16.64
C ASN A 534 -20.82 -22.47 -17.81
N ARG A 535 -19.64 -23.07 -17.63
CA ARG A 535 -18.52 -23.07 -18.59
C ARG A 535 -18.92 -23.48 -20.02
N LEU A 536 -19.61 -24.60 -20.18
CA LEU A 536 -20.02 -25.09 -21.51
C LEU A 536 -21.03 -24.17 -22.17
N LEU A 537 -21.95 -23.60 -21.41
CA LEU A 537 -22.96 -22.68 -21.92
C LEU A 537 -22.30 -21.36 -22.33
N LEU A 538 -21.38 -20.85 -21.51
CA LEU A 538 -20.60 -19.65 -21.81
C LEU A 538 -19.82 -19.80 -23.13
N ILE A 539 -19.08 -20.91 -23.29
CA ILE A 539 -18.33 -21.18 -24.52
C ILE A 539 -19.26 -21.19 -25.74
N ASN A 540 -20.42 -21.84 -25.66
CA ASN A 540 -21.39 -21.85 -26.76
C ASN A 540 -21.92 -20.46 -27.11
N LEU A 541 -22.17 -19.62 -26.11
CA LEU A 541 -22.67 -18.25 -26.31
C LEU A 541 -21.63 -17.30 -26.94
N LEU A 542 -20.35 -17.58 -26.84
CA LEU A 542 -19.29 -16.78 -27.47
C LEU A 542 -19.32 -16.84 -29.01
N PHE A 543 -19.96 -17.85 -29.58
CA PHE A 543 -20.06 -18.08 -31.02
C PHE A 543 -21.44 -17.70 -31.62
N VAL A 544 -22.36 -17.21 -30.80
CA VAL A 544 -23.66 -16.66 -31.22
C VAL A 544 -23.56 -15.16 -31.35
#